data_5cdef2183297574f02347bc2c7d42f2f
#
_entry.id   5cdef2183297574f02347bc2c7d42f2f
#
_cell.length_a   1.000
_cell.length_b   1.000
_cell.length_c   1.000
_cell.angle_alpha   90.00
_cell.angle_beta   90.00
_cell.angle_gamma   90.00
#
_symmetry.space_group_name_H-M   'P 1'
#
loop_
_entity.id
_entity.type
_entity.pdbx_description
1 polymer ?
#
loop_
_entity_poly.entity_id
_entity_poly.type
_entity_poly.pdbx_seq_one_letter_code
_entity_poly.pdbx_strand_id
1 'polypeptide(L)'
;MIPDFMKGIPMGIVVHSYGARWHSKVESNTYPGFDDALDLMRHCHQIGAGGIQVGVNGWQSDFAKKVRDQRENLGMYLEGSIGLPKTKEDVPAFEAEVKAAKEAGATVLRTVCLSGRRYENFHSIEEFKSFKSQAINSIHFAIPIIEKHKIKLAVENHKDWKAAELATIIRDIDNEWLGVTLDFGNNVSLLEDPNEVIKTLAPLAFSTHIKDMGVKKYADGFLLSEVPLGEGIVDVKAGVNLCRKLNPDLTFSLEMITRDPLKIPCLTEDYWATFDETKGVEFEKVMAMIEKNEFKTDLPSTSNLDSEGRLAFEEANVLECLKVSRKII
;
A
#
# COMPACT_ATOMS: atom_id res chain seq x y z
N MET A 1 0.33 -24.54 -10.90
CA MET A 1 -0.04 -23.99 -12.22
C MET A 1 -1.00 -22.87 -11.97
N ILE A 2 -0.73 -21.66 -12.47
CA ILE A 2 -1.67 -20.54 -12.39
C ILE A 2 -2.89 -20.90 -13.23
N PRO A 3 -4.12 -20.85 -12.69
CA PRO A 3 -5.32 -21.07 -13.49
C PRO A 3 -5.34 -20.14 -14.71
N ASP A 4 -5.78 -20.63 -15.87
CA ASP A 4 -5.70 -19.85 -17.12
C ASP A 4 -6.47 -18.53 -17.07
N PHE A 5 -7.55 -18.45 -16.27
CA PHE A 5 -8.32 -17.21 -16.07
C PHE A 5 -7.57 -16.14 -15.24
N MET A 6 -6.50 -16.54 -14.52
CA MET A 6 -5.65 -15.61 -13.74
C MET A 6 -4.39 -15.18 -14.51
N LYS A 7 -4.09 -15.86 -15.62
CA LYS A 7 -2.99 -15.47 -16.49
C LYS A 7 -3.35 -14.18 -17.21
N GLY A 8 -2.65 -13.10 -16.86
CA GLY A 8 -2.77 -11.84 -17.57
C GLY A 8 -3.84 -10.88 -17.02
N ILE A 9 -4.29 -11.03 -15.76
CA ILE A 9 -4.99 -9.93 -15.10
C ILE A 9 -3.99 -8.77 -14.98
N PRO A 10 -4.26 -7.63 -15.66
CA PRO A 10 -3.37 -6.49 -15.57
C PRO A 10 -3.24 -5.97 -14.14
N MET A 11 -2.11 -5.34 -13.82
CA MET A 11 -1.92 -4.64 -12.55
C MET A 11 -3.04 -3.63 -12.34
N GLY A 12 -3.64 -3.62 -11.14
CA GLY A 12 -4.56 -2.57 -10.74
C GLY A 12 -3.84 -1.34 -10.20
N ILE A 13 -4.60 -0.37 -9.77
CA ILE A 13 -4.06 0.90 -9.28
C ILE A 13 -4.68 1.22 -7.92
N VAL A 14 -3.82 1.51 -6.95
CA VAL A 14 -4.21 2.10 -5.66
C VAL A 14 -4.49 3.57 -5.86
N VAL A 15 -5.57 4.09 -5.30
CA VAL A 15 -5.96 5.51 -5.43
C VAL A 15 -4.85 6.48 -5.08
N HIS A 16 -3.93 6.11 -4.17
CA HIS A 16 -2.78 6.94 -3.79
C HIS A 16 -1.80 7.20 -4.94
N SER A 17 -1.81 6.37 -5.99
CA SER A 17 -1.05 6.63 -7.22
C SER A 17 -1.56 7.85 -7.98
N TYR A 18 -2.77 8.29 -7.67
CA TYR A 18 -3.45 9.47 -8.22
C TYR A 18 -3.81 10.48 -7.13
N GLY A 19 -2.95 10.64 -6.13
CA GLY A 19 -3.18 11.52 -4.99
C GLY A 19 -3.37 13.00 -5.37
N ALA A 20 -2.73 13.49 -6.44
CA ALA A 20 -2.90 14.84 -6.94
C ALA A 20 -4.23 15.03 -7.70
N ARG A 21 -4.75 13.98 -8.36
CA ARG A 21 -6.01 13.99 -9.09
C ARG A 21 -7.23 13.62 -8.24
N TRP A 22 -7.02 12.88 -7.15
CA TRP A 22 -8.12 12.44 -6.27
C TRP A 22 -8.73 13.60 -5.51
N HIS A 23 -10.01 13.87 -5.77
CA HIS A 23 -10.76 15.04 -5.26
C HIS A 23 -10.07 16.38 -5.56
N SER A 24 -9.32 16.45 -6.66
CA SER A 24 -8.61 17.64 -7.07
C SER A 24 -9.58 18.79 -7.34
N LYS A 25 -9.19 20.00 -6.92
CA LYS A 25 -9.85 21.26 -7.28
C LYS A 25 -9.11 22.00 -8.39
N VAL A 26 -8.05 21.41 -8.93
CA VAL A 26 -7.31 21.95 -10.06
C VAL A 26 -8.14 21.71 -11.33
N GLU A 27 -8.47 22.77 -12.03
CA GLU A 27 -9.12 22.68 -13.35
C GLU A 27 -8.05 22.31 -14.39
N SER A 28 -8.16 21.12 -14.94
CA SER A 28 -7.31 20.66 -16.05
C SER A 28 -8.16 19.94 -17.08
N ASN A 29 -8.02 20.35 -18.34
CA ASN A 29 -8.66 19.66 -19.46
C ASN A 29 -7.91 18.39 -19.88
N THR A 30 -6.62 18.33 -19.58
CA THR A 30 -5.73 17.19 -19.92
C THR A 30 -5.78 16.12 -18.85
N TYR A 31 -5.78 16.52 -17.58
CA TYR A 31 -5.73 15.64 -16.40
C TYR A 31 -6.90 15.94 -15.46
N PRO A 32 -8.15 15.66 -15.84
CA PRO A 32 -9.31 15.95 -14.99
C PRO A 32 -9.22 15.22 -13.65
N GLY A 33 -9.69 15.86 -12.59
CA GLY A 33 -9.79 15.25 -11.27
C GLY A 33 -10.75 14.07 -11.25
N PHE A 34 -10.64 13.24 -10.21
CA PHE A 34 -11.57 12.15 -9.92
C PHE A 34 -12.44 12.54 -8.73
N ASP A 35 -13.75 12.61 -8.95
CA ASP A 35 -14.71 12.94 -7.89
C ASP A 35 -15.03 11.72 -7.03
N ASP A 36 -15.01 10.52 -7.62
CA ASP A 36 -15.35 9.28 -6.94
C ASP A 36 -14.68 8.04 -7.57
N ALA A 37 -14.99 6.86 -7.02
CA ALA A 37 -14.48 5.58 -7.49
C ALA A 37 -14.87 5.25 -8.94
N LEU A 38 -15.99 5.78 -9.43
CA LEU A 38 -16.45 5.52 -10.80
C LEU A 38 -15.56 6.25 -11.81
N ASP A 39 -15.16 7.48 -11.50
CA ASP A 39 -14.24 8.25 -12.34
C ASP A 39 -12.87 7.59 -12.40
N LEU A 40 -12.32 7.25 -11.22
CA LEU A 40 -11.04 6.55 -11.12
C LEU A 40 -11.08 5.24 -11.91
N MET A 41 -12.13 4.43 -11.74
CA MET A 41 -12.26 3.13 -12.41
C MET A 41 -12.31 3.27 -13.93
N ARG A 42 -13.06 4.26 -14.46
CA ARG A 42 -13.10 4.54 -15.90
C ARG A 42 -11.72 4.89 -16.45
N HIS A 43 -11.02 5.79 -15.78
CA HIS A 43 -9.67 6.19 -16.20
C HIS A 43 -8.70 5.01 -16.13
N CYS A 44 -8.68 4.26 -15.02
CA CYS A 44 -7.81 3.09 -14.86
C CYS A 44 -8.06 2.03 -15.94
N HIS A 45 -9.32 1.78 -16.30
CA HIS A 45 -9.66 0.89 -17.41
C HIS A 45 -9.11 1.40 -18.76
N GLN A 46 -9.26 2.70 -19.04
CA GLN A 46 -8.79 3.30 -20.31
C GLN A 46 -7.27 3.18 -20.48
N ILE A 47 -6.50 3.26 -19.41
CA ILE A 47 -5.04 3.09 -19.46
C ILE A 47 -4.58 1.63 -19.34
N GLY A 48 -5.54 0.70 -19.22
CA GLY A 48 -5.29 -0.75 -19.25
C GLY A 48 -4.94 -1.38 -17.91
N ALA A 49 -5.38 -0.78 -16.80
CA ALA A 49 -5.30 -1.39 -15.48
C ALA A 49 -6.39 -2.45 -15.27
N GLY A 50 -6.10 -3.51 -14.49
CA GLY A 50 -7.00 -4.63 -14.24
C GLY A 50 -7.94 -4.45 -13.05
N GLY A 51 -7.76 -3.42 -12.24
CA GLY A 51 -8.57 -3.15 -11.06
C GLY A 51 -8.24 -1.83 -10.39
N ILE A 52 -8.94 -1.54 -9.31
CA ILE A 52 -8.62 -0.42 -8.43
C ILE A 52 -8.67 -0.82 -6.97
N GLN A 53 -7.90 -0.12 -6.13
CA GLN A 53 -8.07 -0.11 -4.69
C GLN A 53 -8.39 1.31 -4.25
N VAL A 54 -9.52 1.50 -3.55
CA VAL A 54 -10.05 2.81 -3.19
C VAL A 54 -10.76 2.80 -1.85
N GLY A 55 -10.80 3.94 -1.15
CA GLY A 55 -11.54 4.09 0.10
C GLY A 55 -13.04 3.82 -0.08
N VAL A 56 -13.62 3.07 0.86
CA VAL A 56 -15.06 2.72 0.85
C VAL A 56 -15.87 3.50 1.88
N ASN A 57 -15.23 4.44 2.56
CA ASN A 57 -15.83 5.24 3.63
C ASN A 57 -17.06 6.03 3.11
N GLY A 58 -18.15 5.92 3.84
CA GLY A 58 -19.39 6.63 3.53
C GLY A 58 -20.18 6.12 2.33
N TRP A 59 -19.76 5.01 1.71
CA TRP A 59 -20.53 4.41 0.62
C TRP A 59 -21.88 3.92 1.09
N GLN A 60 -22.92 4.35 0.38
CA GLN A 60 -24.29 3.87 0.56
C GLN A 60 -24.59 2.77 -0.46
N SER A 61 -25.60 1.93 -0.19
CA SER A 61 -25.98 0.80 -1.04
C SER A 61 -26.17 1.17 -2.50
N ASP A 62 -26.81 2.30 -2.80
CA ASP A 62 -27.04 2.73 -4.18
C ASP A 62 -25.76 3.10 -4.92
N PHE A 63 -24.79 3.70 -4.23
CA PHE A 63 -23.46 3.96 -4.81
C PHE A 63 -22.67 2.67 -4.98
N ALA A 64 -22.67 1.79 -3.97
CA ALA A 64 -22.02 0.49 -4.05
C ALA A 64 -22.50 -0.36 -5.23
N LYS A 65 -23.83 -0.36 -5.52
CA LYS A 65 -24.40 -1.01 -6.71
C LYS A 65 -23.87 -0.41 -8.01
N LYS A 66 -23.80 0.92 -8.12
CA LYS A 66 -23.23 1.58 -9.30
C LYS A 66 -21.77 1.18 -9.53
N VAL A 67 -20.97 1.13 -8.46
CA VAL A 67 -19.58 0.68 -8.53
C VAL A 67 -19.50 -0.78 -8.98
N ARG A 68 -20.33 -1.67 -8.43
CA ARG A 68 -20.42 -3.06 -8.87
C ARG A 68 -20.73 -3.18 -10.35
N ASP A 69 -21.80 -2.52 -10.78
CA ASP A 69 -22.29 -2.61 -12.16
C ASP A 69 -21.20 -2.10 -13.14
N GLN A 70 -20.53 -1.00 -12.81
CA GLN A 70 -19.41 -0.50 -13.63
C GLN A 70 -18.23 -1.45 -13.62
N ARG A 71 -17.83 -1.96 -12.44
CA ARG A 71 -16.74 -2.94 -12.30
C ARG A 71 -16.99 -4.18 -13.16
N GLU A 72 -18.21 -4.74 -13.12
CA GLU A 72 -18.59 -5.92 -13.91
C GLU A 72 -18.57 -5.63 -15.40
N ASN A 73 -19.12 -4.48 -15.82
CA ASN A 73 -19.10 -4.06 -17.22
C ASN A 73 -17.70 -3.86 -17.76
N LEU A 74 -16.75 -3.42 -16.94
CA LEU A 74 -15.35 -3.20 -17.33
C LEU A 74 -14.46 -4.43 -17.12
N GLY A 75 -14.96 -5.50 -16.48
CA GLY A 75 -14.18 -6.70 -16.17
C GLY A 75 -13.03 -6.45 -15.20
N MET A 76 -13.16 -5.47 -14.29
CA MET A 76 -12.11 -5.09 -13.34
C MET A 76 -12.32 -5.73 -11.97
N TYR A 77 -11.23 -5.91 -11.21
CA TYR A 77 -11.35 -6.20 -9.78
C TYR A 77 -11.49 -4.93 -8.95
N LEU A 78 -11.98 -5.09 -7.73
CA LEU A 78 -12.10 -4.03 -6.74
C LEU A 78 -11.55 -4.51 -5.40
N GLU A 79 -10.67 -3.73 -4.81
CA GLU A 79 -10.28 -3.82 -3.41
C GLU A 79 -10.72 -2.54 -2.68
N GLY A 80 -11.26 -2.71 -1.47
CA GLY A 80 -11.62 -1.59 -0.63
C GLY A 80 -10.46 -1.17 0.28
N SER A 81 -10.40 0.11 0.65
CA SER A 81 -9.58 0.58 1.77
C SER A 81 -10.50 1.07 2.88
N ILE A 82 -10.29 0.59 4.13
CA ILE A 82 -11.19 0.81 5.26
C ILE A 82 -10.39 1.10 6.54
N GLY A 83 -10.92 1.95 7.41
CA GLY A 83 -10.35 2.17 8.73
C GLY A 83 -10.74 1.06 9.71
N LEU A 84 -9.85 0.70 10.65
CA LEU A 84 -10.19 -0.21 11.75
C LEU A 84 -11.08 0.48 12.78
N PRO A 85 -12.04 -0.24 13.40
CA PRO A 85 -12.79 0.26 14.55
C PRO A 85 -11.85 0.40 15.75
N LYS A 86 -11.78 1.58 16.34
CA LYS A 86 -10.90 1.87 17.50
C LYS A 86 -11.54 1.47 18.82
N THR A 87 -12.87 1.49 18.87
CA THR A 87 -13.69 1.17 20.03
C THR A 87 -14.86 0.29 19.62
N LYS A 88 -15.61 -0.23 20.59
CA LYS A 88 -16.84 -1.02 20.34
C LYS A 88 -17.93 -0.19 19.66
N GLU A 89 -17.94 1.11 19.95
CA GLU A 89 -18.90 2.07 19.41
C GLU A 89 -18.71 2.28 17.90
N ASP A 90 -17.49 2.04 17.38
CA ASP A 90 -17.17 2.17 15.95
C ASP A 90 -17.59 0.96 15.12
N VAL A 91 -17.83 -0.21 15.78
CA VAL A 91 -18.11 -1.47 15.08
C VAL A 91 -19.33 -1.41 14.14
N PRO A 92 -20.46 -0.75 14.51
CA PRO A 92 -21.60 -0.64 13.58
C PRO A 92 -21.27 0.15 12.30
N ALA A 93 -20.46 1.21 12.40
CA ALA A 93 -20.03 2.00 11.25
C ALA A 93 -19.08 1.18 10.36
N PHE A 94 -18.12 0.49 10.95
CA PHE A 94 -17.22 -0.43 10.26
C PHE A 94 -18.00 -1.53 9.52
N GLU A 95 -19.02 -2.13 10.18
CA GLU A 95 -19.85 -3.15 9.53
C GLU A 95 -20.64 -2.58 8.33
N ALA A 96 -21.14 -1.35 8.42
CA ALA A 96 -21.83 -0.71 7.31
C ALA A 96 -20.92 -0.52 6.09
N GLU A 97 -19.68 -0.10 6.31
CA GLU A 97 -18.66 0.05 5.25
C GLU A 97 -18.26 -1.31 4.65
N VAL A 98 -18.08 -2.35 5.47
CA VAL A 98 -17.84 -3.73 5.02
C VAL A 98 -18.97 -4.22 4.12
N LYS A 99 -20.24 -3.97 4.50
CA LYS A 99 -21.41 -4.34 3.68
C LYS A 99 -21.41 -3.64 2.33
N ALA A 100 -21.17 -2.32 2.32
CA ALA A 100 -21.12 -1.53 1.09
C ALA A 100 -19.98 -2.00 0.16
N ALA A 101 -18.80 -2.25 0.70
CA ALA A 101 -17.67 -2.78 -0.07
C ALA A 101 -18.00 -4.14 -0.69
N LYS A 102 -18.62 -5.03 0.08
CA LYS A 102 -19.03 -6.35 -0.41
C LYS A 102 -20.13 -6.26 -1.46
N GLU A 103 -21.10 -5.35 -1.32
CA GLU A 103 -22.14 -5.08 -2.31
C GLU A 103 -21.53 -4.55 -3.62
N ALA A 104 -20.47 -3.74 -3.54
CA ALA A 104 -19.70 -3.28 -4.69
C ALA A 104 -18.84 -4.39 -5.33
N GLY A 105 -18.73 -5.55 -4.69
CA GLY A 105 -17.98 -6.71 -5.18
C GLY A 105 -16.49 -6.68 -4.82
N ALA A 106 -16.12 -5.95 -3.76
CA ALA A 106 -14.77 -6.05 -3.21
C ALA A 106 -14.54 -7.44 -2.58
N THR A 107 -13.38 -8.02 -2.86
CA THR A 107 -12.98 -9.34 -2.33
C THR A 107 -12.02 -9.23 -1.15
N VAL A 108 -11.28 -8.13 -1.09
CA VAL A 108 -10.31 -7.81 -0.04
C VAL A 108 -10.53 -6.37 0.43
N LEU A 109 -10.41 -6.16 1.72
CA LEU A 109 -10.37 -4.85 2.36
C LEU A 109 -8.96 -4.61 2.91
N ARG A 110 -8.26 -3.63 2.37
CA ARG A 110 -6.98 -3.15 2.91
C ARG A 110 -7.23 -2.24 4.10
N THR A 111 -6.42 -2.37 5.13
CA THR A 111 -6.41 -1.45 6.27
C THR A 111 -4.99 -1.16 6.75
N VAL A 112 -4.83 -0.11 7.55
CA VAL A 112 -3.59 0.22 8.26
C VAL A 112 -3.86 0.36 9.76
N CYS A 113 -2.88 0.01 10.57
CA CYS A 113 -2.93 0.30 12.00
C CYS A 113 -2.52 1.75 12.29
N LEU A 114 -1.51 2.25 11.57
CA LEU A 114 -1.01 3.63 11.65
C LEU A 114 -1.03 4.27 10.27
N SER A 115 -1.66 5.42 10.12
CA SER A 115 -1.62 6.20 8.87
C SER A 115 -0.34 7.03 8.70
N GLY A 116 0.41 7.24 9.80
CA GLY A 116 1.70 7.93 9.83
C GLY A 116 2.90 6.98 9.75
N ARG A 117 4.03 7.45 10.26
CA ARG A 117 5.29 6.68 10.31
C ARG A 117 5.73 6.50 11.75
N ARG A 118 6.19 5.30 12.10
CA ARG A 118 6.60 4.91 13.46
C ARG A 118 7.57 5.94 14.07
N TYR A 119 8.62 6.26 13.34
CA TYR A 119 9.70 7.17 13.79
C TYR A 119 9.32 8.67 13.80
N GLU A 120 8.12 9.03 13.33
CA GLU A 120 7.58 10.40 13.40
C GLU A 120 6.48 10.54 14.45
N ASN A 121 5.77 9.44 14.74
CA ASN A 121 4.59 9.47 15.60
C ASN A 121 4.88 9.07 17.04
N PHE A 122 5.99 8.40 17.31
CA PHE A 122 6.31 7.91 18.66
C PHE A 122 7.75 8.28 19.04
N HIS A 123 7.91 8.77 20.27
CA HIS A 123 9.18 9.26 20.81
C HIS A 123 9.69 8.38 21.96
N SER A 124 9.02 7.26 22.25
CA SER A 124 9.44 6.28 23.24
C SER A 124 8.93 4.88 22.89
N ILE A 125 9.59 3.87 23.43
CA ILE A 125 9.17 2.48 23.29
C ILE A 125 7.84 2.21 23.98
N GLU A 126 7.55 2.93 25.07
CA GLU A 126 6.29 2.84 25.84
C GLU A 126 5.11 3.33 25.00
N GLU A 127 5.25 4.46 24.30
CA GLU A 127 4.23 4.97 23.38
C GLU A 127 3.96 3.97 22.26
N PHE A 128 5.01 3.40 21.68
CA PHE A 128 4.85 2.38 20.63
C PHE A 128 4.20 1.10 21.14
N LYS A 129 4.55 0.63 22.35
CA LYS A 129 3.88 -0.53 22.99
C LYS A 129 2.40 -0.27 23.27
N SER A 130 2.05 0.96 23.69
CA SER A 130 0.65 1.37 23.85
C SER A 130 -0.10 1.35 22.53
N PHE A 131 0.48 1.93 21.48
CA PHE A 131 -0.08 1.86 20.12
C PHE A 131 -0.27 0.40 19.67
N LYS A 132 0.73 -0.45 19.82
CA LYS A 132 0.66 -1.88 19.46
C LYS A 132 -0.54 -2.57 20.11
N SER A 133 -0.74 -2.34 21.41
CA SER A 133 -1.88 -2.93 22.12
C SER A 133 -3.22 -2.43 21.58
N GLN A 134 -3.33 -1.13 21.30
CA GLN A 134 -4.54 -0.53 20.73
C GLN A 134 -4.82 -1.04 19.30
N ALA A 135 -3.78 -1.15 18.47
CA ALA A 135 -3.88 -1.66 17.11
C ALA A 135 -4.38 -3.12 17.07
N ILE A 136 -3.84 -3.98 17.93
CA ILE A 136 -4.27 -5.39 18.06
C ILE A 136 -5.73 -5.44 18.52
N ASN A 137 -6.14 -4.62 19.49
CA ASN A 137 -7.53 -4.53 19.93
C ASN A 137 -8.46 -4.09 18.80
N SER A 138 -8.04 -3.11 17.99
CA SER A 138 -8.80 -2.66 16.82
C SER A 138 -8.99 -3.78 15.78
N ILE A 139 -7.98 -4.60 15.56
CA ILE A 139 -8.11 -5.80 14.71
C ILE A 139 -9.13 -6.78 15.34
N HIS A 140 -9.05 -7.04 16.63
CA HIS A 140 -10.00 -7.92 17.31
C HIS A 140 -11.46 -7.43 17.23
N PHE A 141 -11.71 -6.12 17.24
CA PHE A 141 -13.06 -5.58 17.00
C PHE A 141 -13.54 -5.83 15.56
N ALA A 142 -12.64 -5.89 14.58
CA ALA A 142 -12.99 -6.14 13.19
C ALA A 142 -13.28 -7.63 12.89
N ILE A 143 -12.61 -8.57 13.58
CA ILE A 143 -12.70 -10.02 13.31
C ILE A 143 -14.15 -10.54 13.21
N PRO A 144 -15.06 -10.33 14.19
CA PRO A 144 -16.42 -10.87 14.09
C PRO A 144 -17.20 -10.37 12.86
N ILE A 145 -16.86 -9.17 12.37
CA ILE A 145 -17.50 -8.55 11.23
C ILE A 145 -17.02 -9.17 9.93
N ILE A 146 -15.69 -9.31 9.76
CA ILE A 146 -15.11 -9.90 8.55
C ILE A 146 -15.49 -11.37 8.39
N GLU A 147 -15.55 -12.14 9.49
CA GLU A 147 -16.06 -13.52 9.51
C GLU A 147 -17.53 -13.59 9.09
N LYS A 148 -18.39 -12.78 9.74
CA LYS A 148 -19.82 -12.71 9.44
C LYS A 148 -20.08 -12.42 7.96
N HIS A 149 -19.31 -11.51 7.38
CA HIS A 149 -19.49 -11.10 5.99
C HIS A 149 -18.64 -11.91 5.01
N LYS A 150 -17.77 -12.82 5.49
CA LYS A 150 -16.85 -13.63 4.67
C LYS A 150 -16.09 -12.75 3.67
N ILE A 151 -15.38 -11.75 4.18
CA ILE A 151 -14.54 -10.84 3.41
C ILE A 151 -13.14 -10.79 4.03
N LYS A 152 -12.12 -10.83 3.19
CA LYS A 152 -10.73 -10.76 3.64
C LYS A 152 -10.39 -9.36 4.11
N LEU A 153 -9.78 -9.24 5.29
CA LEU A 153 -9.17 -8.00 5.80
C LEU A 153 -7.65 -8.15 5.76
N ALA A 154 -6.99 -7.23 5.09
CA ALA A 154 -5.56 -7.26 4.88
C ALA A 154 -4.88 -6.04 5.55
N VAL A 155 -4.11 -6.29 6.59
CA VAL A 155 -3.34 -5.24 7.29
C VAL A 155 -2.06 -4.95 6.51
N GLU A 156 -1.86 -3.69 6.12
CA GLU A 156 -0.66 -3.29 5.38
C GLU A 156 0.54 -3.09 6.30
N ASN A 157 1.72 -3.49 5.85
CA ASN A 157 3.00 -3.06 6.41
C ASN A 157 3.29 -1.61 5.99
N HIS A 158 2.72 -0.64 6.76
CA HIS A 158 2.65 0.79 6.40
C HIS A 158 3.65 1.68 7.13
N LYS A 159 4.89 1.31 7.32
CA LYS A 159 5.92 2.07 8.07
C LYS A 159 5.68 2.12 9.59
N ASP A 160 4.90 1.17 10.11
CA ASP A 160 4.58 0.99 11.53
C ASP A 160 5.19 -0.30 12.11
N TRP A 161 5.03 -1.40 11.38
CA TRP A 161 5.49 -2.73 11.78
C TRP A 161 6.71 -3.18 10.99
N LYS A 162 7.72 -3.71 11.67
CA LYS A 162 8.68 -4.59 11.00
C LYS A 162 7.96 -5.83 10.47
N ALA A 163 8.47 -6.41 9.40
CA ALA A 163 7.82 -7.56 8.75
C ALA A 163 7.59 -8.73 9.72
N ALA A 164 8.57 -9.03 10.58
CA ALA A 164 8.44 -10.10 11.59
C ALA A 164 7.40 -9.75 12.67
N GLU A 165 7.28 -8.46 13.06
CA GLU A 165 6.26 -8.01 14.04
C GLU A 165 4.86 -8.21 13.48
N LEU A 166 4.61 -7.77 12.23
CA LEU A 166 3.31 -7.94 11.58
C LEU A 166 2.98 -9.42 11.35
N ALA A 167 3.95 -10.20 10.86
CA ALA A 167 3.76 -11.64 10.65
C ALA A 167 3.38 -12.37 11.94
N THR A 168 3.97 -11.99 13.08
CA THR A 168 3.64 -12.53 14.40
C THR A 168 2.22 -12.15 14.79
N ILE A 169 1.83 -10.87 14.67
CA ILE A 169 0.48 -10.41 15.00
C ILE A 169 -0.59 -11.19 14.20
N ILE A 170 -0.39 -11.34 12.89
CA ILE A 170 -1.36 -12.04 12.03
C ILE A 170 -1.45 -13.54 12.40
N ARG A 171 -0.31 -14.19 12.67
CA ARG A 171 -0.28 -15.61 13.06
C ARG A 171 -0.86 -15.86 14.45
N ASP A 172 -0.60 -14.98 15.41
CA ASP A 172 -1.10 -15.12 16.78
C ASP A 172 -2.62 -14.95 16.85
N ILE A 173 -3.20 -14.09 15.99
CA ILE A 173 -4.66 -13.95 15.87
C ILE A 173 -5.28 -15.17 15.19
N ASP A 174 -4.57 -15.85 14.28
CA ASP A 174 -4.91 -17.11 13.62
C ASP A 174 -6.36 -17.13 13.06
N ASN A 175 -6.63 -16.22 12.11
CA ASN A 175 -7.95 -16.09 11.50
C ASN A 175 -7.87 -16.17 9.97
N GLU A 176 -8.67 -17.05 9.35
CA GLU A 176 -8.65 -17.29 7.90
C GLU A 176 -9.06 -16.07 7.05
N TRP A 177 -9.75 -15.07 7.65
CA TRP A 177 -10.18 -13.83 6.99
C TRP A 177 -9.23 -12.66 7.24
N LEU A 178 -8.18 -12.86 8.06
CA LEU A 178 -7.17 -11.83 8.35
C LEU A 178 -5.84 -12.18 7.69
N GLY A 179 -5.27 -11.24 6.96
CA GLY A 179 -3.98 -11.38 6.29
C GLY A 179 -3.27 -10.04 6.14
N VAL A 180 -2.40 -9.96 5.15
CA VAL A 180 -1.54 -8.80 4.91
C VAL A 180 -1.81 -8.20 3.53
N THR A 181 -1.89 -6.87 3.44
CA THR A 181 -1.58 -6.15 2.22
C THR A 181 -0.08 -5.96 2.20
N LEU A 182 0.60 -6.75 1.36
CA LEU A 182 2.05 -6.72 1.26
C LEU A 182 2.51 -5.54 0.43
N ASP A 183 3.01 -4.52 1.11
CA ASP A 183 3.68 -3.38 0.48
C ASP A 183 5.16 -3.69 0.26
N PHE A 184 5.62 -3.53 -0.97
CA PHE A 184 6.96 -3.93 -1.41
C PHE A 184 8.06 -2.96 -0.99
N GLY A 185 7.72 -1.72 -0.61
CA GLY A 185 8.71 -0.67 -0.38
C GLY A 185 8.70 0.00 0.99
N ASN A 186 7.58 -0.05 1.71
CA ASN A 186 7.40 0.73 2.94
C ASN A 186 8.44 0.43 4.02
N ASN A 187 8.83 -0.83 4.19
CA ASN A 187 9.72 -1.24 5.28
C ASN A 187 11.19 -0.81 5.08
N VAL A 188 11.58 -0.34 3.91
CA VAL A 188 12.88 0.34 3.73
C VAL A 188 13.02 1.50 4.72
N SER A 189 11.91 2.18 5.03
CA SER A 189 11.87 3.24 6.04
C SER A 189 12.08 2.75 7.49
N LEU A 190 11.92 1.45 7.74
CA LEU A 190 12.17 0.78 9.01
C LEU A 190 13.48 -0.01 9.02
N LEU A 191 14.36 0.27 8.04
CA LEU A 191 15.67 -0.37 7.87
C LEU A 191 15.57 -1.89 7.66
N GLU A 192 14.62 -2.31 6.81
CA GLU A 192 14.51 -3.70 6.36
C GLU A 192 14.79 -3.81 4.84
N ASP A 193 15.47 -4.87 4.44
CA ASP A 193 15.66 -5.21 3.03
C ASP A 193 14.29 -5.56 2.42
N PRO A 194 13.82 -4.86 1.36
CA PRO A 194 12.50 -5.09 0.80
C PRO A 194 12.29 -6.52 0.30
N ASN A 195 13.35 -7.19 -0.18
CA ASN A 195 13.25 -8.56 -0.67
C ASN A 195 13.06 -9.57 0.47
N GLU A 196 13.65 -9.31 1.64
CA GLU A 196 13.42 -10.11 2.85
C GLU A 196 12.03 -9.86 3.45
N VAL A 197 11.54 -8.61 3.41
CA VAL A 197 10.17 -8.27 3.79
C VAL A 197 9.16 -9.04 2.93
N ILE A 198 9.35 -9.03 1.61
CA ILE A 198 8.49 -9.78 0.67
C ILE A 198 8.50 -11.27 1.01
N LYS A 199 9.65 -11.89 1.25
CA LYS A 199 9.75 -13.31 1.63
C LYS A 199 9.01 -13.62 2.94
N THR A 200 9.09 -12.71 3.91
CA THR A 200 8.48 -12.89 5.23
C THR A 200 6.96 -12.79 5.18
N LEU A 201 6.42 -11.84 4.42
CA LEU A 201 4.99 -11.52 4.42
C LEU A 201 4.20 -12.16 3.28
N ALA A 202 4.83 -12.56 2.17
CA ALA A 202 4.14 -13.17 1.03
C ALA A 202 3.26 -14.39 1.38
N PRO A 203 3.64 -15.26 2.34
CA PRO A 203 2.77 -16.37 2.76
C PRO A 203 1.46 -15.95 3.42
N LEU A 204 1.37 -14.70 3.89
CA LEU A 204 0.21 -14.13 4.58
C LEU A 204 -0.56 -13.11 3.72
N ALA A 205 -0.11 -12.89 2.48
CA ALA A 205 -0.65 -11.83 1.63
C ALA A 205 -2.03 -12.17 1.05
N PHE A 206 -2.98 -11.25 1.22
CA PHE A 206 -4.31 -11.24 0.57
C PHE A 206 -4.41 -10.16 -0.51
N SER A 207 -3.56 -9.15 -0.46
CA SER A 207 -3.46 -8.03 -1.39
C SER A 207 -2.01 -7.56 -1.46
N THR A 208 -1.67 -6.74 -2.45
CA THR A 208 -0.32 -6.17 -2.58
C THR A 208 -0.36 -4.70 -2.95
N HIS A 209 0.65 -3.95 -2.48
CA HIS A 209 1.03 -2.66 -3.03
C HIS A 209 2.38 -2.81 -3.72
N ILE A 210 2.34 -2.79 -5.04
CA ILE A 210 3.54 -2.89 -5.88
C ILE A 210 4.13 -1.51 -6.06
N LYS A 211 5.37 -1.34 -5.66
CA LYS A 211 6.16 -0.13 -5.85
C LYS A 211 7.64 -0.44 -5.95
N ASP A 212 8.41 0.51 -6.42
CA ASP A 212 9.86 0.48 -6.38
C ASP A 212 10.40 1.73 -5.71
N MET A 213 11.54 1.63 -5.06
CA MET A 213 12.04 2.65 -4.16
C MET A 213 13.43 3.13 -4.57
N GLY A 214 13.52 4.43 -4.88
CA GLY A 214 14.79 5.13 -5.05
C GLY A 214 15.31 5.62 -3.70
N VAL A 215 16.63 5.61 -3.54
CA VAL A 215 17.32 6.00 -2.30
C VAL A 215 18.45 6.98 -2.60
N LYS A 216 18.68 7.92 -1.66
CA LYS A 216 19.80 8.86 -1.72
C LYS A 216 20.22 9.27 -0.32
N LYS A 217 21.52 9.28 -0.03
CA LYS A 217 22.02 9.69 1.29
C LYS A 217 21.77 11.19 1.55
N TYR A 218 21.54 11.56 2.81
CA TYR A 218 21.58 12.93 3.30
C TYR A 218 22.17 12.95 4.73
N ALA A 219 22.32 14.13 5.33
CA ALA A 219 23.08 14.31 6.58
C ALA A 219 22.61 13.40 7.74
N ASP A 220 21.29 13.22 7.91
CA ASP A 220 20.74 12.49 9.05
C ASP A 220 20.32 11.04 8.70
N GLY A 221 20.64 10.57 7.47
CA GLY A 221 20.27 9.22 7.02
C GLY A 221 20.14 9.14 5.49
N PHE A 222 18.95 8.81 5.00
CA PHE A 222 18.70 8.76 3.56
C PHE A 222 17.30 9.27 3.19
N LEU A 223 17.20 9.72 1.95
CA LEU A 223 15.95 10.05 1.27
C LEU A 223 15.39 8.79 0.64
N LEU A 224 14.09 8.63 0.71
CA LEU A 224 13.34 7.49 0.15
C LEU A 224 12.19 8.01 -0.72
N SER A 225 12.14 7.60 -1.98
CA SER A 225 11.10 8.03 -2.93
C SER A 225 10.58 6.85 -3.71
N GLU A 226 9.28 6.84 -3.97
CA GLU A 226 8.72 5.99 -5.01
C GLU A 226 9.32 6.42 -6.37
N VAL A 227 9.72 5.42 -7.18
CA VAL A 227 10.26 5.61 -8.54
C VAL A 227 9.57 4.63 -9.49
N PRO A 228 9.60 4.86 -10.81
CA PRO A 228 9.07 3.90 -11.77
C PRO A 228 9.63 2.49 -11.56
N LEU A 229 8.80 1.47 -11.78
CA LEU A 229 9.17 0.07 -11.56
C LEU A 229 10.42 -0.31 -12.37
N GLY A 230 11.40 -0.89 -11.68
CA GLY A 230 12.69 -1.30 -12.26
C GLY A 230 13.79 -0.25 -12.16
N GLU A 231 13.51 0.94 -11.60
CA GLU A 231 14.50 1.99 -11.38
C GLU A 231 15.06 2.02 -9.95
N GLY A 232 14.42 1.30 -9.02
CA GLY A 232 14.75 1.31 -7.61
C GLY A 232 15.49 0.07 -7.12
N ILE A 233 15.36 -0.16 -5.81
CA ILE A 233 16.08 -1.23 -5.08
C ILE A 233 15.28 -2.52 -4.90
N VAL A 234 13.99 -2.54 -5.30
CA VAL A 234 13.10 -3.67 -5.10
C VAL A 234 13.20 -4.64 -6.28
N ASP A 235 13.46 -5.92 -6.02
CA ASP A 235 13.31 -6.93 -7.07
C ASP A 235 11.82 -7.29 -7.26
N VAL A 236 11.11 -6.34 -7.90
CA VAL A 236 9.65 -6.44 -8.12
C VAL A 236 9.29 -7.74 -8.85
N LYS A 237 10.10 -8.16 -9.82
CA LYS A 237 9.84 -9.38 -10.60
C LYS A 237 9.95 -10.63 -9.74
N ALA A 238 10.99 -10.75 -8.94
CA ALA A 238 11.15 -11.88 -8.02
C ALA A 238 10.04 -11.90 -6.97
N GLY A 239 9.67 -10.73 -6.41
CA GLY A 239 8.58 -10.58 -5.46
C GLY A 239 7.24 -11.03 -6.02
N VAL A 240 6.85 -10.55 -7.21
CA VAL A 240 5.62 -10.96 -7.90
C VAL A 240 5.60 -12.47 -8.16
N ASN A 241 6.71 -13.04 -8.63
CA ASN A 241 6.81 -14.47 -8.89
C ASN A 241 6.66 -15.31 -7.60
N LEU A 242 7.25 -14.86 -6.49
CA LEU A 242 7.09 -15.51 -5.19
C LEU A 242 5.63 -15.46 -4.72
N CYS A 243 5.02 -14.29 -4.77
CA CYS A 243 3.62 -14.09 -4.37
C CYS A 243 2.68 -14.99 -5.19
N ARG A 244 2.81 -15.03 -6.51
CA ARG A 244 2.01 -15.91 -7.38
C ARG A 244 2.20 -17.40 -7.08
N LYS A 245 3.42 -17.81 -6.77
CA LYS A 245 3.70 -19.20 -6.40
C LYS A 245 2.97 -19.61 -5.11
N LEU A 246 2.87 -18.69 -4.15
CA LEU A 246 2.24 -18.93 -2.85
C LEU A 246 0.73 -18.75 -2.88
N ASN A 247 0.25 -17.74 -3.60
CA ASN A 247 -1.16 -17.44 -3.75
C ASN A 247 -1.44 -17.04 -5.21
N PRO A 248 -1.91 -17.99 -6.06
CA PRO A 248 -2.23 -17.72 -7.47
C PRO A 248 -3.36 -16.70 -7.68
N ASP A 249 -4.23 -16.52 -6.68
CA ASP A 249 -5.39 -15.62 -6.73
C ASP A 249 -5.07 -14.20 -6.25
N LEU A 250 -3.80 -13.93 -5.92
CA LEU A 250 -3.39 -12.63 -5.42
C LEU A 250 -3.46 -11.56 -6.51
N THR A 251 -4.07 -10.44 -6.19
CA THR A 251 -4.09 -9.23 -7.02
C THR A 251 -2.85 -8.39 -6.79
N PHE A 252 -2.40 -7.71 -7.85
CA PHE A 252 -1.24 -6.84 -7.83
C PHE A 252 -1.68 -5.41 -8.15
N SER A 253 -1.62 -4.52 -7.16
CA SER A 253 -2.04 -3.12 -7.27
C SER A 253 -0.84 -2.19 -7.18
N LEU A 254 -0.66 -1.33 -8.19
CA LEU A 254 0.39 -0.31 -8.21
C LEU A 254 0.11 0.76 -7.16
N GLU A 255 1.11 1.07 -6.34
CA GLU A 255 1.10 2.26 -5.48
C GLU A 255 2.33 3.13 -5.78
N MET A 256 2.26 3.88 -6.87
CA MET A 256 3.27 4.85 -7.28
C MET A 256 2.88 6.24 -6.82
N ILE A 257 3.29 6.62 -5.60
CA ILE A 257 2.95 7.93 -5.02
C ILE A 257 3.94 8.98 -5.55
N THR A 258 3.42 9.96 -6.30
CA THR A 258 4.20 11.07 -6.84
C THR A 258 4.26 12.21 -5.83
N ARG A 259 5.41 12.36 -5.15
CA ARG A 259 5.64 13.32 -4.07
C ARG A 259 7.12 13.62 -3.89
N ASP A 260 7.42 14.55 -2.99
CA ASP A 260 8.80 14.77 -2.55
C ASP A 260 9.33 13.57 -1.76
N PRO A 261 10.65 13.28 -1.83
CA PRO A 261 11.25 12.18 -1.10
C PRO A 261 11.03 12.28 0.41
N LEU A 262 10.77 11.13 1.02
CA LEU A 262 10.68 11.01 2.47
C LEU A 262 12.07 11.07 3.09
N LYS A 263 12.21 11.80 4.20
CA LYS A 263 13.41 11.76 5.01
C LYS A 263 13.37 10.60 5.99
N ILE A 264 14.37 9.74 5.96
CA ILE A 264 14.54 8.64 6.90
C ILE A 264 15.74 9.00 7.79
N PRO A 265 15.50 9.60 8.98
CA PRO A 265 16.57 10.18 9.81
C PRO A 265 17.23 9.12 10.69
N CYS A 266 17.61 7.98 10.11
CA CYS A 266 18.12 6.80 10.83
C CYS A 266 19.51 6.99 11.50
N LEU A 267 20.15 8.12 11.29
CA LEU A 267 21.39 8.49 12.00
C LEU A 267 21.13 9.28 13.28
N THR A 268 19.88 9.74 13.52
CA THR A 268 19.49 10.47 14.73
C THR A 268 19.06 9.53 15.84
N GLU A 269 19.12 9.98 17.10
CA GLU A 269 18.67 9.20 18.25
C GLU A 269 17.15 9.03 18.28
N ASP A 270 16.38 10.05 17.91
CA ASP A 270 14.91 10.03 17.91
C ASP A 270 14.34 8.91 17.02
N TYR A 271 14.98 8.63 15.89
CA TYR A 271 14.57 7.53 15.00
C TYR A 271 14.53 6.19 15.75
N TRP A 272 15.47 5.96 16.68
CA TRP A 272 15.64 4.71 17.39
C TRP A 272 14.80 4.60 18.66
N ALA A 273 14.13 5.66 19.06
CA ALA A 273 13.38 5.72 20.33
C ALA A 273 12.32 4.62 20.50
N THR A 274 11.85 4.03 19.39
CA THR A 274 10.80 3.00 19.39
C THR A 274 11.31 1.59 19.10
N PHE A 275 12.61 1.42 18.85
CA PHE A 275 13.19 0.13 18.52
C PHE A 275 13.93 -0.44 19.73
N ASP A 276 13.74 -1.73 20.03
CA ASP A 276 14.47 -2.43 21.10
C ASP A 276 15.96 -2.63 20.75
N GLU A 277 16.30 -2.58 19.46
CA GLU A 277 17.65 -2.77 18.93
C GLU A 277 18.25 -1.44 18.50
N THR A 278 19.48 -1.20 18.92
CA THR A 278 20.31 -0.10 18.42
C THR A 278 20.98 -0.48 17.09
N LYS A 279 21.71 0.47 16.49
CA LYS A 279 22.48 0.27 15.25
C LYS A 279 23.34 -1.00 15.33
N GLY A 280 22.88 -2.06 14.68
CA GLY A 280 23.54 -3.36 14.63
C GLY A 280 23.83 -3.80 13.19
N VAL A 281 24.12 -5.08 13.02
CA VAL A 281 24.51 -5.67 11.72
C VAL A 281 23.45 -5.45 10.63
N GLU A 282 22.15 -5.48 10.97
CA GLU A 282 21.08 -5.26 10.00
C GLU A 282 21.06 -3.81 9.53
N PHE A 283 21.27 -2.84 10.42
CA PHE A 283 21.43 -1.44 10.04
C PHE A 283 22.58 -1.24 9.05
N GLU A 284 23.76 -1.86 9.33
CA GLU A 284 24.93 -1.75 8.45
C GLU A 284 24.66 -2.34 7.07
N LYS A 285 23.96 -3.48 7.00
CA LYS A 285 23.57 -4.11 5.72
C LYS A 285 22.65 -3.20 4.89
N VAL A 286 21.65 -2.60 5.54
CA VAL A 286 20.72 -1.71 4.84
C VAL A 286 21.45 -0.45 4.38
N MET A 287 22.31 0.14 5.21
CA MET A 287 23.09 1.32 4.79
C MET A 287 24.06 1.00 3.65
N ALA A 288 24.67 -0.17 3.63
CA ALA A 288 25.48 -0.64 2.52
C ALA A 288 24.65 -0.86 1.23
N MET A 289 23.42 -1.37 1.35
CA MET A 289 22.47 -1.49 0.24
C MET A 289 22.12 -0.12 -0.32
N ILE A 290 21.82 0.86 0.55
CA ILE A 290 21.49 2.23 0.16
C ILE A 290 22.68 2.87 -0.56
N GLU A 291 23.90 2.77 -0.02
CA GLU A 291 25.10 3.32 -0.63
C GLU A 291 25.40 2.72 -2.01
N LYS A 292 25.24 1.41 -2.15
CA LYS A 292 25.43 0.70 -3.42
C LYS A 292 24.45 1.13 -4.51
N ASN A 293 23.20 1.44 -4.12
CA ASN A 293 22.11 1.73 -5.04
C ASN A 293 21.70 3.22 -5.03
N GLU A 294 22.53 4.08 -4.49
CA GLU A 294 22.26 5.51 -4.41
C GLU A 294 22.02 6.12 -5.80
N PHE A 295 20.94 6.86 -5.95
CA PHE A 295 20.64 7.60 -7.18
C PHE A 295 21.76 8.60 -7.49
N LYS A 296 22.25 8.57 -8.73
CA LYS A 296 23.31 9.47 -9.22
C LYS A 296 22.83 10.90 -9.38
N THR A 297 21.53 11.07 -9.66
CA THR A 297 20.83 12.36 -9.79
C THR A 297 20.03 12.65 -8.53
N ASP A 298 19.29 13.75 -8.51
CA ASP A 298 18.29 13.96 -7.46
C ASP A 298 17.12 12.99 -7.64
N LEU A 299 16.53 12.59 -6.52
CA LEU A 299 15.31 11.81 -6.52
C LEU A 299 14.14 12.64 -7.08
N PRO A 300 13.11 12.00 -7.66
CA PRO A 300 11.92 12.71 -8.11
C PRO A 300 11.33 13.62 -7.03
N SER A 301 10.91 14.82 -7.42
CA SER A 301 10.35 15.82 -6.51
C SER A 301 9.23 16.59 -7.20
N THR A 302 8.24 17.01 -6.42
CA THR A 302 7.09 17.79 -6.86
C THR A 302 7.12 19.25 -6.42
N SER A 303 8.04 19.62 -5.52
CA SER A 303 8.11 20.96 -4.91
C SER A 303 8.29 22.09 -5.93
N ASN A 304 8.96 21.83 -7.04
CA ASN A 304 9.24 22.81 -8.08
C ASN A 304 8.23 22.79 -9.25
N LEU A 305 7.18 21.96 -9.16
CA LEU A 305 6.15 21.83 -10.19
C LEU A 305 4.94 22.70 -9.83
N ASP A 306 4.36 23.33 -10.84
CA ASP A 306 3.03 23.91 -10.73
C ASP A 306 1.94 22.82 -10.66
N SER A 307 0.70 23.23 -10.52
CA SER A 307 -0.40 22.27 -10.35
C SER A 307 -0.56 21.34 -11.57
N GLU A 308 -0.49 21.88 -12.79
CA GLU A 308 -0.60 21.08 -14.01
C GLU A 308 0.60 20.13 -14.17
N GLY A 309 1.80 20.63 -13.87
CA GLY A 309 3.03 19.82 -13.89
C GLY A 309 2.99 18.64 -12.90
N ARG A 310 2.37 18.81 -11.72
CA ARG A 310 2.18 17.70 -10.76
C ARG A 310 1.22 16.65 -11.29
N LEU A 311 0.11 17.06 -11.90
CA LEU A 311 -0.85 16.14 -12.52
C LEU A 311 -0.21 15.36 -13.68
N ALA A 312 0.56 16.06 -14.54
CA ALA A 312 1.27 15.43 -15.65
C ALA A 312 2.34 14.44 -15.17
N PHE A 313 3.07 14.78 -14.11
CA PHE A 313 4.10 13.93 -13.55
C PHE A 313 3.52 12.67 -12.91
N GLU A 314 2.41 12.80 -12.17
CA GLU A 314 1.68 11.68 -11.60
C GLU A 314 1.21 10.71 -12.69
N GLU A 315 0.56 11.22 -13.75
CA GLU A 315 0.12 10.41 -14.88
C GLU A 315 1.28 9.69 -15.57
N ALA A 316 2.38 10.41 -15.84
CA ALA A 316 3.56 9.84 -16.49
C ALA A 316 4.18 8.68 -15.68
N ASN A 317 4.29 8.83 -14.36
CA ASN A 317 4.79 7.81 -13.46
C ASN A 317 3.91 6.54 -13.47
N VAL A 318 2.59 6.70 -13.41
CA VAL A 318 1.65 5.58 -13.46
C VAL A 318 1.74 4.85 -14.80
N LEU A 319 1.76 5.58 -15.92
CA LEU A 319 1.84 5.00 -17.25
C LEU A 319 3.15 4.23 -17.48
N GLU A 320 4.28 4.77 -17.03
CA GLU A 320 5.57 4.06 -17.13
C GLU A 320 5.58 2.78 -16.27
N CYS A 321 5.05 2.83 -15.04
CA CYS A 321 4.89 1.64 -14.22
C CYS A 321 4.01 0.58 -14.88
N LEU A 322 2.87 0.95 -15.46
CA LEU A 322 1.99 0.01 -16.18
C LEU A 322 2.68 -0.62 -17.40
N LYS A 323 3.48 0.15 -18.12
CA LYS A 323 4.26 -0.35 -19.26
C LYS A 323 5.28 -1.41 -18.83
N VAL A 324 5.97 -1.18 -17.69
CA VAL A 324 6.92 -2.14 -17.12
C VAL A 324 6.18 -3.37 -16.58
N SER A 325 5.04 -3.17 -15.89
CA SER A 325 4.27 -4.26 -15.29
C SER A 325 3.85 -5.34 -16.29
N ARG A 326 3.52 -4.99 -17.52
CA ARG A 326 3.17 -5.92 -18.61
C ARG A 326 4.26 -6.95 -18.94
N LYS A 327 5.51 -6.71 -18.47
CA LYS A 327 6.65 -7.62 -18.67
C LYS A 327 6.90 -8.48 -17.41
N ILE A 328 6.26 -8.16 -16.30
CA ILE A 328 6.47 -8.76 -14.98
C ILE A 328 5.24 -9.58 -14.58
N ILE A 329 4.06 -9.05 -14.84
CA ILE A 329 2.74 -9.61 -14.59
C ILE A 329 2.13 -10.11 -15.90
#